data_255524797edb271293765e490f836a26
#
_entry.id   255524797edb271293765e490f836a26
#
_cell.length_a   1.000
_cell.length_b   1.000
_cell.length_c   1.000
_cell.angle_alpha   90.00
_cell.angle_beta   90.00
_cell.angle_gamma   90.00
#
_symmetry.space_group_name_H-M   'P 1'
#
loop_
_entity.id
_entity.type
_entity.pdbx_description
1 polymer ?
#
loop_
_entity_poly.entity_id
_entity_poly.type
_entity_poly.pdbx_seq_one_letter_code
_entity_poly.pdbx_strand_id
1 'polypeptide(L)'
;IAHDCGTVINPDIVRGMVIGGLAHGIGAALYEKFAYDDEGQFLSATFADYLMPSVHEIPDVKDVEHCTPSPLTSHGQKGSGEGGYLGAPAAIASAVNDALHPLGLHISELPMRMHKIEALINDGNT
;
A
#
# COMPACT_ATOMS: atom_id res chain seq x y z
N ILE A 1 0.44 11.67 0.36
CA ILE A 1 0.04 11.10 1.65
C ILE A 1 -0.01 12.20 2.69
N ALA A 2 -1.00 12.20 3.57
CA ALA A 2 -1.08 13.10 4.73
C ALA A 2 -0.96 12.27 6.00
N HIS A 3 -0.09 12.70 6.92
CA HIS A 3 0.20 11.98 8.16
C HIS A 3 0.25 12.96 9.33
N ASP A 4 -0.30 12.55 10.48
CA ASP A 4 -0.30 13.31 11.72
C ASP A 4 0.29 12.47 12.86
N CYS A 5 1.53 12.76 13.22
CA CYS A 5 2.16 12.21 14.42
C CYS A 5 2.32 13.26 15.53
N GLY A 6 1.50 14.30 15.52
CA GLY A 6 1.64 15.44 16.42
C GLY A 6 2.92 16.21 16.14
N THR A 7 3.60 16.67 17.21
CA THR A 7 4.89 17.33 17.07
C THR A 7 5.95 16.35 16.56
N VAL A 8 6.51 16.65 15.40
CA VAL A 8 7.56 15.83 14.78
C VAL A 8 8.88 16.05 15.51
N ILE A 9 9.43 14.99 16.11
CA ILE A 9 10.72 15.05 16.84
C ILE A 9 11.90 14.89 15.88
N ASN A 10 11.79 13.97 14.92
CA ASN A 10 12.81 13.75 13.89
C ASN A 10 12.14 13.62 12.52
N PRO A 11 12.18 14.68 11.69
CA PRO A 11 11.50 14.70 10.40
C PRO A 11 11.98 13.61 9.44
N ASP A 12 13.28 13.34 9.40
CA ASP A 12 13.85 12.35 8.46
C ASP A 12 13.39 10.93 8.79
N ILE A 13 13.35 10.60 10.09
CA ILE A 13 12.85 9.30 10.53
C ILE A 13 11.35 9.16 10.22
N VAL A 14 10.54 10.18 10.55
CA VAL A 14 9.10 10.14 10.30
C VAL A 14 8.82 10.02 8.80
N ARG A 15 9.48 10.82 7.98
CA ARG A 15 9.37 10.73 6.51
C ARG A 15 9.77 9.33 5.99
N GLY A 16 10.88 8.79 6.49
CA GLY A 16 11.33 7.44 6.11
C GLY A 16 10.31 6.37 6.48
N MET A 17 9.70 6.45 7.64
CA MET A 17 8.64 5.53 8.09
C MET A 17 7.37 5.66 7.24
N VAL A 18 6.95 6.87 6.90
CA VAL A 18 5.76 7.12 6.08
C VAL A 18 5.95 6.59 4.66
N ILE A 19 7.09 6.89 4.02
CA ILE A 19 7.41 6.40 2.67
C ILE A 19 7.61 4.89 2.67
N GLY A 20 8.30 4.33 3.66
CA GLY A 20 8.48 2.89 3.82
C GLY A 20 7.16 2.15 4.03
N GLY A 21 6.27 2.72 4.84
CA GLY A 21 4.92 2.19 5.01
C GLY A 21 4.10 2.22 3.73
N LEU A 22 4.19 3.30 2.94
CA LEU A 22 3.55 3.38 1.63
C LEU A 22 4.09 2.32 0.66
N ALA A 23 5.42 2.14 0.61
CA ALA A 23 6.04 1.09 -0.22
C ALA A 23 5.52 -0.30 0.16
N HIS A 24 5.42 -0.60 1.45
CA HIS A 24 4.81 -1.82 1.96
C HIS A 24 3.34 -1.94 1.52
N GLY A 25 2.57 -0.85 1.60
CA GLY A 25 1.16 -0.84 1.15
C GLY A 25 0.99 -1.05 -0.36
N ILE A 26 1.91 -0.53 -1.19
CA ILE A 26 1.97 -0.81 -2.62
C ILE A 26 2.22 -2.31 -2.86
N GLY A 27 3.17 -2.90 -2.13
CA GLY A 27 3.44 -4.34 -2.16
C GLY A 27 2.19 -5.16 -1.89
N ALA A 28 1.53 -4.90 -0.77
CA ALA A 28 0.30 -5.60 -0.37
C ALA A 28 -0.85 -5.43 -1.36
N ALA A 29 -0.96 -4.26 -1.99
CA ALA A 29 -2.05 -3.99 -2.93
C ALA A 29 -1.86 -4.64 -4.30
N LEU A 30 -0.61 -4.70 -4.81
CA LEU A 30 -0.35 -5.01 -6.22
C LEU A 30 0.50 -6.25 -6.47
N TYR A 31 1.37 -6.64 -5.51
CA TYR A 31 2.43 -7.61 -5.78
C TYR A 31 2.44 -8.83 -4.87
N GLU A 32 2.44 -8.61 -3.56
CA GLU A 32 2.73 -9.63 -2.56
C GLU A 32 1.59 -10.64 -2.40
N LYS A 33 1.91 -11.93 -2.53
CA LYS A 33 0.94 -13.00 -2.35
C LYS A 33 1.62 -14.21 -1.71
N PHE A 34 1.05 -14.68 -0.62
CA PHE A 34 1.31 -16.02 -0.11
C PHE A 34 0.54 -17.06 -0.94
N ALA A 35 1.27 -17.95 -1.57
CA ALA A 35 0.69 -19.05 -2.33
C ALA A 35 0.97 -20.37 -1.60
N TYR A 36 -0.03 -21.24 -1.60
CA TYR A 36 0.03 -22.58 -1.04
C TYR A 36 -0.48 -23.58 -2.07
N ASP A 37 0.02 -24.82 -2.05
CA ASP A 37 -0.58 -25.92 -2.79
C ASP A 37 -1.79 -26.51 -2.06
N ASP A 38 -2.39 -27.55 -2.65
CA ASP A 38 -3.58 -28.20 -2.09
C ASP A 38 -3.28 -28.97 -0.79
N GLU A 39 -2.01 -29.31 -0.53
CA GLU A 39 -1.54 -29.95 0.68
C GLU A 39 -1.15 -28.94 1.78
N GLY A 40 -1.23 -27.63 1.48
CA GLY A 40 -0.89 -26.55 2.41
C GLY A 40 0.60 -26.22 2.46
N GLN A 41 1.42 -26.71 1.52
CA GLN A 41 2.82 -26.36 1.42
C GLN A 41 2.97 -24.93 0.90
N PHE A 42 3.79 -24.12 1.60
CA PHE A 42 4.07 -22.74 1.21
C PHE A 42 4.95 -22.68 -0.05
N LEU A 43 4.46 -22.04 -1.11
CA LEU A 43 5.13 -21.95 -2.40
C LEU A 43 5.89 -20.64 -2.62
N SER A 44 5.50 -19.54 -1.96
CA SER A 44 6.14 -18.22 -2.09
C SER A 44 7.37 -18.10 -1.18
N ALA A 45 8.27 -19.06 -1.21
CA ALA A 45 9.37 -19.18 -0.26
C ALA A 45 10.65 -18.42 -0.65
N THR A 46 10.71 -17.84 -1.85
CA THR A 46 11.86 -17.08 -2.35
C THR A 46 11.41 -15.72 -2.87
N PHE A 47 12.35 -14.76 -3.00
CA PHE A 47 12.04 -13.47 -3.63
C PHE A 47 11.77 -13.55 -5.14
N ALA A 48 11.98 -14.69 -5.77
CA ALA A 48 11.53 -14.94 -7.14
C ALA A 48 10.02 -15.21 -7.20
N ASP A 49 9.45 -15.77 -6.13
CA ASP A 49 8.05 -16.17 -6.04
C ASP A 49 7.23 -15.14 -5.25
N TYR A 50 7.83 -14.59 -4.18
CA TYR A 50 7.24 -13.53 -3.37
C TYR A 50 7.72 -12.17 -3.85
N LEU A 51 6.91 -11.53 -4.69
CA LEU A 51 7.28 -10.27 -5.32
C LEU A 51 7.10 -9.11 -4.34
N MET A 52 8.19 -8.41 -4.05
CA MET A 52 8.15 -7.13 -3.32
C MET A 52 8.42 -5.98 -4.31
N PRO A 53 7.83 -4.80 -4.08
CA PRO A 53 8.14 -3.64 -4.90
C PRO A 53 9.61 -3.22 -4.71
N SER A 54 10.28 -2.90 -5.80
CA SER A 54 11.60 -2.28 -5.80
C SER A 54 11.48 -0.75 -5.83
N VAL A 55 12.60 -0.06 -5.83
CA VAL A 55 12.63 1.40 -5.93
C VAL A 55 11.96 1.92 -7.22
N HIS A 56 11.88 1.10 -8.26
CA HIS A 56 11.28 1.48 -9.54
C HIS A 56 9.75 1.50 -9.52
N GLU A 57 9.13 0.74 -8.63
CA GLU A 57 7.67 0.69 -8.47
C GLU A 57 7.16 1.74 -7.47
N ILE A 58 8.06 2.38 -6.72
CA ILE A 58 7.66 3.42 -5.76
C ILE A 58 7.63 4.77 -6.46
N PRO A 59 6.47 5.44 -6.54
CA PRO A 59 6.36 6.74 -7.16
C PRO A 59 7.04 7.83 -6.33
N ASP A 60 7.26 9.00 -6.94
CA ASP A 60 7.62 10.19 -6.18
C ASP A 60 6.46 10.59 -5.25
N VAL A 61 6.72 10.55 -3.94
CA VAL A 61 5.70 10.70 -2.91
C VAL A 61 5.67 12.15 -2.42
N LYS A 62 4.50 12.79 -2.56
CA LYS A 62 4.22 14.03 -1.85
C LYS A 62 3.76 13.69 -0.43
N ASP A 63 4.59 14.04 0.53
CA ASP A 63 4.31 13.94 1.95
C ASP A 63 3.83 15.29 2.49
N VAL A 64 2.66 15.29 3.11
CA VAL A 64 2.05 16.48 3.70
C VAL A 64 1.93 16.25 5.21
N GLU A 65 2.72 16.96 5.96
CA GLU A 65 2.63 16.96 7.41
C GLU A 65 1.36 17.70 7.85
N HIS A 66 0.58 17.05 8.69
CA HIS A 66 -0.52 17.66 9.42
C HIS A 66 -0.26 17.49 10.91
N CYS A 67 -0.03 18.58 11.61
CA CYS A 67 0.37 18.54 13.00
C CYS A 67 -0.78 18.98 13.92
N THR A 68 -1.34 18.00 14.67
CA THR A 68 -2.24 18.26 15.80
C THR A 68 -1.58 17.74 17.09
N PRO A 69 -0.93 18.61 17.88
CA PRO A 69 -0.21 18.17 19.08
C PRO A 69 -1.11 17.46 20.08
N SER A 70 -0.59 16.39 20.70
CA SER A 70 -1.29 15.68 21.78
C SER A 70 -1.26 16.52 23.07
N PRO A 71 -2.38 16.70 23.75
CA PRO A 71 -2.40 17.33 25.07
C PRO A 71 -1.89 16.42 26.19
N LEU A 72 -1.67 15.13 25.89
CA LEU A 72 -1.31 14.11 26.89
C LEU A 72 0.18 13.80 26.93
N THR A 73 0.98 14.39 26.03
CA THR A 73 2.42 14.17 25.95
C THR A 73 3.17 15.48 26.16
N SER A 74 4.36 15.42 26.76
CA SER A 74 5.12 16.61 27.17
C SER A 74 5.51 17.53 26.02
N HIS A 75 5.70 16.98 24.82
CA HIS A 75 6.07 17.74 23.61
C HIS A 75 4.98 17.72 22.54
N GLY A 76 3.81 17.17 22.82
CA GLY A 76 2.73 17.07 21.86
C GLY A 76 2.92 15.99 20.79
N GLN A 77 3.93 15.13 20.93
CA GLN A 77 4.17 14.02 19.99
C GLN A 77 3.12 12.92 20.12
N LYS A 78 2.87 12.23 19.02
CA LYS A 78 2.07 11.00 18.93
C LYS A 78 2.91 9.91 18.28
N GLY A 79 2.47 8.65 18.39
CA GLY A 79 3.10 7.55 17.65
C GLY A 79 2.92 7.72 16.15
N SER A 80 3.99 7.57 15.38
CA SER A 80 3.93 7.53 13.92
C SER A 80 3.51 6.14 13.43
N GLY A 81 4.08 5.10 14.01
CA GLY A 81 3.76 3.70 13.69
C GLY A 81 3.84 3.42 12.19
N GLU A 82 2.87 2.67 11.69
CA GLU A 82 2.73 2.29 10.28
C GLU A 82 1.74 3.19 9.53
N GLY A 83 1.69 4.48 9.86
CA GLY A 83 0.76 5.45 9.26
C GLY A 83 0.81 5.50 7.73
N GLY A 84 1.97 5.29 7.13
CA GLY A 84 2.13 5.21 5.68
C GLY A 84 1.46 3.99 5.04
N TYR A 85 1.35 2.88 5.78
CA TYR A 85 0.77 1.63 5.28
C TYR A 85 -0.76 1.63 5.30
N LEU A 86 -1.36 2.11 6.39
CA LEU A 86 -2.78 1.87 6.71
C LEU A 86 -3.76 2.26 5.60
N GLY A 87 -3.56 3.40 4.95
CA GLY A 87 -4.45 3.89 3.90
C GLY A 87 -4.06 3.47 2.49
N ALA A 88 -2.84 3.00 2.27
CA ALA A 88 -2.29 2.79 0.94
C ALA A 88 -3.01 1.69 0.15
N PRO A 89 -3.26 0.47 0.68
CA PRO A 89 -3.97 -0.57 -0.06
C PRO A 89 -5.38 -0.14 -0.48
N ALA A 90 -6.11 0.53 0.41
CA ALA A 90 -7.46 1.02 0.12
C ALA A 90 -7.46 2.13 -0.94
N ALA A 91 -6.51 3.07 -0.87
CA ALA A 91 -6.38 4.14 -1.85
C ALA A 91 -6.04 3.60 -3.25
N ILE A 92 -5.12 2.63 -3.32
CA ILE A 92 -4.74 1.96 -4.58
C ILE A 92 -5.92 1.17 -5.14
N ALA A 93 -6.62 0.40 -4.31
CA ALA A 93 -7.80 -0.35 -4.72
C ALA A 93 -8.90 0.56 -5.26
N SER A 94 -9.13 1.70 -4.61
CA SER A 94 -10.09 2.71 -5.09
C SER A 94 -9.67 3.30 -6.43
N ALA A 95 -8.39 3.62 -6.61
CA ALA A 95 -7.89 4.19 -7.86
C ALA A 95 -7.97 3.19 -9.03
N VAL A 96 -7.66 1.90 -8.79
CA VAL A 96 -7.81 0.84 -9.80
C VAL A 96 -9.27 0.68 -10.20
N ASN A 97 -10.18 0.63 -9.23
CA ASN A 97 -11.61 0.50 -9.52
C ASN A 97 -12.19 1.74 -10.20
N ASP A 98 -11.70 2.95 -9.88
CA ASP A 98 -12.08 4.16 -10.61
C ASP A 98 -11.65 4.09 -12.07
N ALA A 99 -10.45 3.61 -12.34
CA ALA A 99 -9.95 3.39 -13.70
C ALA A 99 -10.74 2.30 -14.48
N LEU A 100 -11.25 1.27 -13.79
CA LEU A 100 -12.06 0.20 -14.38
C LEU A 100 -13.54 0.56 -14.54
N HIS A 101 -14.02 1.57 -13.82
CA HIS A 101 -15.43 1.98 -13.81
C HIS A 101 -16.01 2.26 -15.21
N PRO A 102 -15.31 2.96 -16.14
CA PRO A 102 -15.82 3.19 -17.50
C PRO A 102 -16.07 1.90 -18.29
N LEU A 103 -15.44 0.79 -17.90
CA LEU A 103 -15.61 -0.53 -18.50
C LEU A 103 -16.71 -1.36 -17.81
N GLY A 104 -17.33 -0.84 -16.75
CA GLY A 104 -18.28 -1.57 -15.95
C GLY A 104 -17.66 -2.68 -15.10
N LEU A 105 -16.35 -2.67 -14.91
CA LEU A 105 -15.59 -3.71 -14.21
C LEU A 105 -15.25 -3.30 -12.78
N HIS A 106 -15.15 -4.30 -11.91
CA HIS A 106 -14.78 -4.10 -10.50
C HIS A 106 -13.94 -5.27 -9.99
N ILE A 107 -12.92 -4.98 -9.19
CA ILE A 107 -12.10 -5.97 -8.51
C ILE A 107 -12.14 -5.73 -6.99
N SER A 108 -12.45 -6.76 -6.21
CA SER A 108 -12.62 -6.69 -4.75
C SER A 108 -11.58 -7.46 -3.95
N GLU A 109 -10.61 -8.09 -4.63
CA GLU A 109 -9.57 -8.89 -4.00
C GLU A 109 -8.20 -8.23 -4.09
N LEU A 110 -7.42 -8.33 -3.02
CA LEU A 110 -5.99 -8.00 -3.00
C LEU A 110 -5.14 -9.29 -3.00
N PRO A 111 -3.94 -9.24 -3.57
CA PRO A 111 -3.37 -8.19 -4.40
C PRO A 111 -4.03 -8.11 -5.79
N MET A 112 -4.20 -6.89 -6.30
CA MET A 112 -4.70 -6.61 -7.65
C MET A 112 -3.57 -6.76 -8.67
N ARG A 113 -3.09 -7.99 -8.84
CA ARG A 113 -1.95 -8.28 -9.72
C ARG A 113 -2.31 -8.00 -11.17
N MET A 114 -1.33 -7.55 -11.96
CA MET A 114 -1.51 -7.12 -13.35
C MET A 114 -2.26 -8.16 -14.20
N HIS A 115 -1.89 -9.45 -14.09
CA HIS A 115 -2.57 -10.51 -14.85
C HIS A 115 -4.04 -10.73 -14.46
N LYS A 116 -4.43 -10.43 -13.20
CA LYS A 116 -5.83 -10.47 -12.78
C LYS A 116 -6.64 -9.33 -13.40
N ILE A 117 -6.06 -8.14 -13.42
CA ILE A 117 -6.69 -6.97 -14.06
C ILE A 117 -6.82 -7.20 -15.57
N GLU A 118 -5.77 -7.71 -16.21
CA GLU A 118 -5.79 -8.07 -17.63
C GLU A 118 -6.87 -9.11 -17.96
N ALA A 119 -6.93 -10.21 -17.19
CA ALA A 119 -7.96 -11.22 -17.36
C ALA A 119 -9.37 -10.63 -17.24
N LEU A 120 -9.61 -9.80 -16.21
CA LEU A 120 -10.90 -9.15 -16.00
C LEU A 120 -11.30 -8.25 -17.18
N ILE A 121 -10.36 -7.50 -17.75
CA ILE A 121 -10.62 -6.63 -18.92
C ILE A 121 -10.94 -7.48 -20.16
N ASN A 122 -10.19 -8.56 -20.38
CA ASN A 122 -10.40 -9.43 -21.54
C ASN A 122 -11.74 -10.18 -21.46
N ASP A 123 -12.08 -10.70 -20.28
CA ASP A 123 -13.34 -11.42 -20.06
C ASP A 123 -14.58 -10.50 -20.14
N GLY A 124 -14.44 -9.24 -19.72
CA GLY A 124 -15.50 -8.24 -19.78
C GLY A 124 -15.77 -7.68 -21.19
N ASN A 125 -14.86 -7.91 -22.15
CA ASN A 125 -15.01 -7.50 -23.55
C ASN A 125 -15.61 -8.60 -24.46
N THR A 126 -15.99 -9.76 -23.91
CA THR A 126 -16.68 -10.86 -24.61
C THR A 126 -18.16 -10.86 -24.29
#